data_0eb43aff11f79ef9dbae88acb8495dd1
#
_entry.id   0eb43aff11f79ef9dbae88acb8495dd1
#
_cell.length_a   1.000
_cell.length_b   1.000
_cell.length_c   1.000
_cell.angle_alpha   90.00
_cell.angle_beta   90.00
_cell.angle_gamma   90.00
#
_symmetry.space_group_name_H-M   'P 1'
#
loop_
_entity.id
_entity.type
_entity.pdbx_description
1 polymer ?
#
loop_
_entity_poly.entity_id
_entity_poly.type
_entity_poly.pdbx_seq_one_letter_code
_entity_poly.pdbx_strand_id
1 'polypeptide(L)'
;MIDAGLSPNASTLAETGSDAMFEAGQIAMTLAGSYMVEEYSENEIIKDVIDCVEMPTFNGIEDNCINGLGYAVYEGSKNKDEAIKFAIWLASAEAQKLQGESGSVISARFDAQDLFAKAYPQYHLEAYTNHSDIAYPLPVCMNAAELYDMEATWLTKAYTGEMSLADACAQLKTEADALLTK
;
A
#
# COMPACT_ATOMS: atom_id res chain seq x y z
N MET A 1 14.68 1.78 -15.35
CA MET A 1 15.20 0.81 -14.35
C MET A 1 15.20 -0.61 -14.93
N ILE A 2 14.10 -1.08 -15.51
CA ILE A 2 14.02 -2.43 -16.12
C ILE A 2 15.08 -2.62 -17.23
N ASP A 3 15.15 -1.72 -18.21
CA ASP A 3 16.13 -1.78 -19.31
C ASP A 3 17.60 -1.69 -18.84
N ALA A 4 17.82 -1.09 -17.70
CA ALA A 4 19.15 -0.99 -17.08
C ALA A 4 19.50 -2.19 -16.18
N GLY A 5 18.61 -3.17 -16.05
CA GLY A 5 18.81 -4.34 -15.19
C GLY A 5 18.81 -4.02 -13.69
N LEU A 6 18.23 -2.87 -13.29
CA LEU A 6 18.14 -2.42 -11.89
C LEU A 6 16.82 -2.81 -11.23
N SER A 7 15.91 -3.42 -12.00
CA SER A 7 14.62 -3.92 -11.51
C SER A 7 14.33 -5.25 -12.20
N PRO A 8 13.67 -6.19 -11.54
CA PRO A 8 13.13 -7.38 -12.21
C PRO A 8 12.23 -6.98 -13.37
N ASN A 9 12.14 -7.82 -14.37
CA ASN A 9 11.23 -7.59 -15.48
C ASN A 9 9.76 -7.83 -15.06
N ALA A 10 8.82 -7.32 -15.85
CA ALA A 10 7.40 -7.38 -15.54
C ALA A 10 6.87 -8.83 -15.39
N SER A 11 7.38 -9.79 -16.17
CA SER A 11 6.96 -11.18 -16.08
C SER A 11 7.37 -11.81 -14.75
N THR A 12 8.62 -11.60 -14.33
CA THR A 12 9.12 -12.09 -13.04
C THR A 12 8.33 -11.50 -11.87
N LEU A 13 8.05 -10.18 -11.92
CA LEU A 13 7.23 -9.53 -10.89
C LEU A 13 5.78 -10.06 -10.87
N ALA A 14 5.20 -10.35 -12.03
CA ALA A 14 3.85 -10.91 -12.12
C ALA A 14 3.77 -12.35 -11.60
N GLU A 15 4.82 -13.13 -11.75
CA GLU A 15 4.88 -14.54 -11.32
C GLU A 15 5.17 -14.67 -9.81
N THR A 16 6.08 -13.86 -9.28
CA THR A 16 6.59 -14.03 -7.91
C THR A 16 6.06 -12.97 -6.95
N GLY A 17 5.86 -11.73 -7.43
CA GLY A 17 5.53 -10.57 -6.60
C GLY A 17 6.75 -9.92 -5.96
N SER A 18 6.68 -8.60 -5.78
CA SER A 18 7.78 -7.81 -5.19
C SER A 18 8.04 -8.16 -3.74
N ASP A 19 6.99 -8.41 -2.96
CA ASP A 19 7.11 -8.71 -1.54
C ASP A 19 7.83 -10.05 -1.32
N ALA A 20 7.41 -11.11 -2.02
CA ALA A 20 8.07 -12.41 -1.95
C ALA A 20 9.53 -12.36 -2.42
N MET A 21 9.86 -11.56 -3.43
CA MET A 21 11.25 -11.36 -3.86
C MET A 21 12.08 -10.61 -2.80
N PHE A 22 11.49 -9.63 -2.13
CA PHE A 22 12.15 -8.89 -1.05
C PHE A 22 12.39 -9.78 0.17
N GLU A 23 11.38 -10.53 0.60
CA GLU A 23 11.46 -11.49 1.70
C GLU A 23 12.49 -12.60 1.47
N ALA A 24 12.68 -12.99 0.22
CA ALA A 24 13.72 -13.95 -0.17
C ALA A 24 15.10 -13.31 -0.35
N GLY A 25 15.26 -11.99 -0.11
CA GLY A 25 16.53 -11.27 -0.30
C GLY A 25 16.97 -11.16 -1.76
N GLN A 26 16.05 -11.31 -2.72
CA GLN A 26 16.36 -11.27 -4.16
C GLN A 26 16.41 -9.85 -4.70
N ILE A 27 15.74 -8.91 -4.05
CA ILE A 27 15.77 -7.49 -4.37
C ILE A 27 16.13 -6.67 -3.12
N ALA A 28 16.88 -5.59 -3.30
CA ALA A 28 17.39 -4.78 -2.20
C ALA A 28 16.38 -3.74 -1.68
N MET A 29 15.36 -3.39 -2.48
CA MET A 29 14.37 -2.38 -2.14
C MET A 29 13.01 -2.76 -2.71
N THR A 30 11.95 -2.51 -1.96
CA THR A 30 10.56 -2.61 -2.41
C THR A 30 9.75 -1.43 -1.88
N LEU A 31 8.65 -1.12 -2.54
CA LEU A 31 7.64 -0.19 -2.04
C LEU A 31 6.57 -1.01 -1.31
N ALA A 32 6.42 -0.78 -0.03
CA ALA A 32 5.48 -1.54 0.80
C ALA A 32 4.67 -0.63 1.71
N GLY A 33 3.44 -1.00 1.97
CA GLY A 33 2.63 -0.34 2.98
C GLY A 33 3.04 -0.77 4.40
N SER A 34 2.69 0.05 5.39
CA SER A 34 3.02 -0.20 6.80
C SER A 34 2.49 -1.55 7.33
N TYR A 35 1.49 -2.13 6.70
CA TYR A 35 0.93 -3.45 7.03
C TYR A 35 1.89 -4.62 6.77
N MET A 36 2.95 -4.42 5.99
CA MET A 36 3.97 -5.45 5.73
C MET A 36 5.05 -5.49 6.81
N VAL A 37 5.12 -4.51 7.70
CA VAL A 37 6.19 -4.42 8.71
C VAL A 37 6.18 -5.62 9.66
N GLU A 38 5.01 -6.08 10.07
CA GLU A 38 4.88 -7.28 10.94
C GLU A 38 5.49 -8.50 10.24
N GLU A 39 5.09 -8.80 9.00
CA GLU A 39 5.58 -9.92 8.21
C GLU A 39 7.08 -9.85 7.97
N TYR A 40 7.60 -8.68 7.59
CA TYR A 40 9.03 -8.48 7.37
C TYR A 40 9.85 -8.61 8.66
N SER A 41 9.30 -8.17 9.81
CA SER A 41 9.96 -8.26 11.10
C SER A 41 10.08 -9.69 11.64
N GLU A 42 9.24 -10.60 11.18
CA GLU A 42 9.26 -12.01 11.53
C GLU A 42 10.06 -12.86 10.53
N ASN A 43 10.43 -12.31 9.38
CA ASN A 43 11.16 -13.06 8.35
C ASN A 43 12.63 -13.23 8.70
N GLU A 44 13.06 -14.46 8.92
CA GLU A 44 14.43 -14.82 9.37
C GLU A 44 15.52 -14.43 8.37
N ILE A 45 15.19 -14.15 7.10
CA ILE A 45 16.17 -13.79 6.07
C ILE A 45 16.49 -12.32 6.12
N ILE A 46 15.48 -11.46 6.35
CA ILE A 46 15.62 -10.01 6.13
C ILE A 46 15.49 -9.17 7.41
N LYS A 47 14.86 -9.68 8.48
CA LYS A 47 14.51 -8.90 9.69
C LYS A 47 15.64 -8.09 10.31
N ASP A 48 16.89 -8.58 10.23
CA ASP A 48 18.06 -7.95 10.86
C ASP A 48 18.84 -7.04 9.91
N VAL A 49 18.41 -6.93 8.64
CA VAL A 49 19.15 -6.19 7.59
C VAL A 49 18.31 -5.18 6.84
N ILE A 50 17.01 -5.10 7.15
CA ILE A 50 16.10 -4.15 6.53
C ILE A 50 15.87 -2.92 7.40
N ASP A 51 15.44 -1.85 6.76
CA ASP A 51 14.96 -0.63 7.41
C ASP A 51 14.00 0.10 6.49
N CYS A 52 13.29 1.08 7.04
CA CYS A 52 12.37 1.93 6.29
C CYS A 52 12.99 3.28 5.99
N VAL A 53 12.68 3.81 4.83
CA VAL A 53 13.07 5.14 4.39
C VAL A 53 11.89 5.82 3.71
N GLU A 54 11.81 7.12 3.80
CA GLU A 54 10.80 7.92 3.14
C GLU A 54 10.83 7.73 1.62
N MET A 55 9.69 7.94 0.98
CA MET A 55 9.57 7.84 -0.47
C MET A 55 10.53 8.83 -1.16
N PRO A 56 11.23 8.41 -2.22
CA PRO A 56 12.11 9.31 -2.96
C PRO A 56 11.30 10.39 -3.67
N THR A 57 11.85 11.61 -3.71
CA THR A 57 11.27 12.68 -4.52
C THR A 57 11.42 12.39 -6.01
N PHE A 58 10.42 12.76 -6.79
CA PHE A 58 10.48 12.71 -8.25
C PHE A 58 10.35 14.12 -8.83
N ASN A 59 11.38 14.60 -9.53
CA ASN A 59 11.46 15.98 -10.05
C ASN A 59 11.21 17.07 -8.98
N GLY A 60 11.63 16.83 -7.74
CA GLY A 60 11.41 17.75 -6.63
C GLY A 60 9.99 17.73 -6.06
N ILE A 61 9.15 16.80 -6.49
CA ILE A 61 7.82 16.55 -5.95
C ILE A 61 7.94 15.46 -4.90
N GLU A 62 7.44 15.74 -3.72
CA GLU A 62 7.27 14.78 -2.64
C GLU A 62 5.80 14.40 -2.59
N ASP A 63 5.49 13.17 -2.96
CA ASP A 63 4.12 12.64 -2.88
C ASP A 63 4.14 11.34 -2.08
N ASN A 64 3.09 11.14 -1.31
CA ASN A 64 2.88 9.89 -0.58
C ASN A 64 1.43 9.43 -0.75
N CYS A 65 1.21 8.13 -0.58
CA CYS A 65 -0.11 7.53 -0.66
C CYS A 65 -0.59 7.12 0.73
N ILE A 66 -1.81 7.48 1.08
CA ILE A 66 -2.47 7.04 2.30
C ILE A 66 -3.74 6.25 1.95
N ASN A 67 -3.85 5.04 2.48
CA ASN A 67 -5.06 4.24 2.39
C ASN A 67 -5.63 3.99 3.77
N GLY A 68 -6.95 4.13 3.89
CA GLY A 68 -7.68 3.80 5.11
C GLY A 68 -8.28 2.40 5.05
N LEU A 69 -8.39 1.77 6.21
CA LEU A 69 -9.18 0.56 6.39
C LEU A 69 -10.54 0.91 6.98
N GLY A 70 -11.59 0.30 6.46
CA GLY A 70 -12.95 0.45 6.98
C GLY A 70 -13.47 -0.87 7.53
N TYR A 71 -14.25 -0.79 8.61
CA TYR A 71 -14.97 -1.94 9.14
C TYR A 71 -16.35 -2.01 8.50
N ALA A 72 -16.72 -3.15 7.96
CA ALA A 72 -18.04 -3.39 7.38
C ALA A 72 -18.75 -4.54 8.10
N VAL A 73 -20.05 -4.40 8.24
CA VAL A 73 -20.91 -5.46 8.79
C VAL A 73 -21.69 -6.08 7.65
N TYR A 74 -21.60 -7.41 7.52
CA TYR A 74 -22.33 -8.14 6.50
C TYR A 74 -23.85 -8.00 6.69
N GLU A 75 -24.56 -7.57 5.66
CA GLU A 75 -26.00 -7.30 5.70
C GLU A 75 -26.83 -8.54 6.10
N GLY A 76 -26.43 -9.72 5.69
CA GLY A 76 -27.07 -11.00 6.04
C GLY A 76 -26.66 -11.60 7.38
N SER A 77 -25.89 -10.87 8.23
CA SER A 77 -25.50 -11.38 9.55
C SER A 77 -26.72 -11.65 10.45
N LYS A 78 -26.72 -12.78 11.13
CA LYS A 78 -27.73 -13.13 12.14
C LYS A 78 -27.51 -12.41 13.48
N ASN A 79 -26.32 -11.81 13.68
CA ASN A 79 -25.92 -11.09 14.89
C ASN A 79 -25.53 -9.65 14.52
N LYS A 80 -26.38 -8.97 13.74
CA LYS A 80 -26.05 -7.67 13.14
C LYS A 80 -25.83 -6.59 14.18
N ASP A 81 -26.65 -6.53 15.21
CA ASP A 81 -26.56 -5.52 16.27
C ASP A 81 -25.27 -5.65 17.07
N GLU A 82 -24.85 -6.87 17.37
CA GLU A 82 -23.59 -7.16 18.04
C GLU A 82 -22.39 -6.85 17.13
N ALA A 83 -22.48 -7.19 15.86
CA ALA A 83 -21.44 -6.88 14.88
C ALA A 83 -21.26 -5.37 14.69
N ILE A 84 -22.35 -4.60 14.68
CA ILE A 84 -22.29 -3.12 14.65
C ILE A 84 -21.62 -2.56 15.91
N LYS A 85 -22.00 -3.06 17.09
CA LYS A 85 -21.36 -2.64 18.35
C LYS A 85 -19.85 -2.93 18.33
N PHE A 86 -19.45 -4.09 17.83
CA PHE A 86 -18.04 -4.46 17.70
C PHE A 86 -17.30 -3.57 16.70
N ALA A 87 -17.89 -3.30 15.52
CA ALA A 87 -17.30 -2.40 14.55
C ALA A 87 -17.12 -0.97 15.11
N ILE A 88 -18.08 -0.46 15.88
CA ILE A 88 -17.97 0.83 16.57
C ILE A 88 -16.87 0.79 17.63
N TRP A 89 -16.78 -0.29 18.41
CA TRP A 89 -15.72 -0.42 19.41
C TRP A 89 -14.33 -0.47 18.76
N LEU A 90 -14.15 -1.14 17.61
CA LEU A 90 -12.89 -1.15 16.86
C LEU A 90 -12.41 0.26 16.44
N ALA A 91 -13.33 1.21 16.28
CA ALA A 91 -13.01 2.61 16.03
C ALA A 91 -12.79 3.44 17.31
N SER A 92 -12.94 2.86 18.51
CA SER A 92 -12.75 3.55 19.77
C SER A 92 -11.28 3.83 20.07
N ALA A 93 -11.02 4.78 20.98
CA ALA A 93 -9.67 5.10 21.42
C ALA A 93 -8.96 3.89 22.05
N GLU A 94 -9.69 3.04 22.80
CA GLU A 94 -9.15 1.83 23.41
C GLU A 94 -8.69 0.82 22.37
N ALA A 95 -9.53 0.47 21.39
CA ALA A 95 -9.22 -0.50 20.36
C ALA A 95 -8.11 0.01 19.43
N GLN A 96 -8.15 1.29 19.06
CA GLN A 96 -7.12 1.91 18.22
C GLN A 96 -5.76 1.99 18.92
N LYS A 97 -5.75 2.16 20.24
CA LYS A 97 -4.53 2.06 21.04
C LYS A 97 -3.97 0.65 21.05
N LEU A 98 -4.80 -0.37 21.29
CA LEU A 98 -4.39 -1.78 21.22
C LEU A 98 -3.83 -2.14 19.86
N GLN A 99 -4.45 -1.66 18.78
CA GLN A 99 -4.01 -1.88 17.41
C GLN A 99 -2.65 -1.22 17.13
N GLY A 100 -2.43 0.01 17.59
CA GLY A 100 -1.13 0.67 17.49
C GLY A 100 -0.04 -0.04 18.30
N GLU A 101 -0.35 -0.47 19.53
CA GLU A 101 0.57 -1.21 20.40
C GLU A 101 0.94 -2.60 19.85
N SER A 102 0.04 -3.25 19.10
CA SER A 102 0.34 -4.52 18.43
C SER A 102 1.30 -4.38 17.26
N GLY A 103 1.45 -3.19 16.69
CA GLY A 103 2.29 -2.94 15.53
C GLY A 103 1.73 -3.46 14.20
N SER A 104 0.47 -3.93 14.17
CA SER A 104 -0.11 -4.48 12.94
C SER A 104 -0.44 -3.42 11.89
N VAL A 105 -0.90 -2.24 12.31
CA VAL A 105 -1.19 -1.10 11.43
C VAL A 105 -1.06 0.23 12.17
N ILE A 106 -0.88 1.31 11.41
CA ILE A 106 -0.90 2.67 11.94
C ILE A 106 -2.35 3.01 12.33
N SER A 107 -2.54 3.51 13.56
CA SER A 107 -3.86 3.94 14.02
C SER A 107 -4.39 5.11 13.20
N ALA A 108 -5.70 5.10 12.90
CA ALA A 108 -6.39 6.26 12.33
C ALA A 108 -6.50 7.45 13.31
N ARG A 109 -6.19 7.25 14.59
CA ARG A 109 -6.19 8.30 15.61
C ARG A 109 -4.79 8.90 15.77
N PHE A 110 -4.68 10.22 15.65
CA PHE A 110 -3.40 10.93 15.81
C PHE A 110 -2.74 10.69 17.16
N ASP A 111 -3.51 10.52 18.23
CA ASP A 111 -3.00 10.29 19.60
C ASP A 111 -2.48 8.85 19.82
N ALA A 112 -2.54 7.99 18.82
CA ALA A 112 -2.08 6.61 18.89
C ALA A 112 -1.15 6.21 17.72
N GLN A 113 -0.85 7.10 16.78
CA GLN A 113 -0.02 6.78 15.61
C GLN A 113 1.43 6.44 15.97
N ASP A 114 1.99 7.09 16.97
CA ASP A 114 3.36 6.85 17.45
C ASP A 114 3.56 5.48 18.11
N LEU A 115 2.48 4.81 18.47
CA LEU A 115 2.54 3.47 19.06
C LEU A 115 3.02 2.43 18.06
N PHE A 116 2.67 2.58 16.78
CA PHE A 116 3.14 1.72 15.70
C PHE A 116 4.67 1.71 15.59
N ALA A 117 5.29 2.90 15.56
CA ALA A 117 6.75 2.99 15.50
C ALA A 117 7.43 2.43 16.78
N LYS A 118 6.78 2.54 17.93
CA LYS A 118 7.28 1.97 19.20
C LYS A 118 7.21 0.46 19.27
N ALA A 119 6.35 -0.19 18.49
CA ALA A 119 6.24 -1.65 18.45
C ALA A 119 7.49 -2.30 17.83
N TYR A 120 8.19 -1.59 16.92
CA TYR A 120 9.39 -2.09 16.24
C TYR A 120 10.53 -1.07 16.33
N PRO A 121 11.13 -0.88 17.53
CA PRO A 121 12.11 0.18 17.79
C PRO A 121 13.44 -0.01 17.03
N GLN A 122 13.63 -1.16 16.37
CA GLN A 122 14.78 -1.45 15.53
C GLN A 122 14.68 -0.85 14.12
N TYR A 123 13.50 -0.38 13.68
CA TYR A 123 13.27 0.19 12.35
C TYR A 123 12.88 1.66 12.43
N HIS A 124 13.21 2.44 11.41
CA HIS A 124 12.83 3.85 11.28
C HIS A 124 11.41 4.01 10.73
N LEU A 125 10.40 3.51 11.46
CA LEU A 125 9.00 3.47 11.01
C LEU A 125 8.31 4.83 10.96
N GLU A 126 8.92 5.88 11.51
CA GLU A 126 8.48 7.27 11.33
C GLU A 126 8.44 7.69 9.85
N ALA A 127 9.20 7.02 8.99
CA ALA A 127 9.13 7.21 7.54
C ALA A 127 7.71 7.05 6.96
N TYR A 128 6.83 6.27 7.60
CA TYR A 128 5.43 6.13 7.21
C TYR A 128 4.53 7.27 7.67
N THR A 129 4.93 8.05 8.67
CA THR A 129 4.07 9.07 9.31
C THR A 129 4.56 10.49 9.11
N ASN A 130 5.85 10.70 8.84
CA ASN A 130 6.47 12.03 8.70
C ASN A 130 5.82 12.91 7.63
N HIS A 131 5.32 12.31 6.56
CA HIS A 131 4.74 13.02 5.40
C HIS A 131 3.23 12.77 5.25
N SER A 132 2.53 12.54 6.35
CA SER A 132 1.08 12.33 6.33
C SER A 132 0.28 13.57 5.89
N ASP A 133 0.85 14.75 6.00
CA ASP A 133 0.28 16.04 5.57
C ASP A 133 0.28 16.23 4.06
N ILE A 134 1.16 15.53 3.32
CA ILE A 134 1.24 15.55 1.86
C ILE A 134 0.71 14.25 1.22
N ALA A 135 0.16 13.35 2.02
CA ALA A 135 -0.34 12.08 1.54
C ALA A 135 -1.74 12.19 0.93
N TYR A 136 -1.93 11.55 -0.21
CA TYR A 136 -3.20 11.53 -0.95
C TYR A 136 -3.78 10.12 -0.96
N PRO A 137 -5.12 9.97 -0.84
CA PRO A 137 -5.76 8.68 -1.04
C PRO A 137 -5.69 8.28 -2.51
N LEU A 138 -5.73 6.98 -2.78
CA LEU A 138 -5.95 6.50 -4.14
C LEU A 138 -7.24 7.08 -4.72
N PRO A 139 -7.30 7.30 -6.05
CA PRO A 139 -8.50 7.82 -6.69
C PRO A 139 -9.75 7.01 -6.33
N VAL A 140 -10.81 7.68 -5.87
CA VAL A 140 -12.08 7.07 -5.49
C VAL A 140 -13.15 7.45 -6.52
N CYS A 141 -13.72 6.47 -7.20
CA CYS A 141 -14.83 6.64 -8.11
C CYS A 141 -15.76 5.42 -8.06
N MET A 142 -16.94 5.53 -8.66
CA MET A 142 -17.92 4.42 -8.68
C MET A 142 -17.38 3.14 -9.34
N ASN A 143 -16.47 3.29 -10.29
CA ASN A 143 -15.89 2.20 -11.07
C ASN A 143 -14.38 2.03 -10.78
N ALA A 144 -13.94 2.28 -9.53
CA ALA A 144 -12.52 2.27 -9.17
C ALA A 144 -11.83 0.93 -9.48
N ALA A 145 -12.49 -0.21 -9.23
CA ALA A 145 -11.94 -1.52 -9.53
C ALA A 145 -11.63 -1.69 -11.04
N GLU A 146 -12.57 -1.30 -11.91
CA GLU A 146 -12.38 -1.36 -13.36
C GLU A 146 -11.28 -0.40 -13.83
N LEU A 147 -11.16 0.78 -13.20
CA LEU A 147 -10.07 1.73 -13.46
C LEU A 147 -8.70 1.12 -13.14
N TYR A 148 -8.56 0.47 -11.99
CA TYR A 148 -7.30 -0.17 -11.59
C TYR A 148 -6.94 -1.36 -12.50
N ASP A 149 -7.92 -2.14 -12.95
CA ASP A 149 -7.70 -3.23 -13.90
C ASP A 149 -7.23 -2.70 -15.27
N MET A 150 -7.79 -1.58 -15.73
CA MET A 150 -7.33 -0.89 -16.95
C MET A 150 -5.90 -0.38 -16.80
N GLU A 151 -5.59 0.25 -15.66
CA GLU A 151 -4.24 0.75 -15.36
C GLU A 151 -3.22 -0.40 -15.40
N ALA A 152 -3.49 -1.49 -14.67
CA ALA A 152 -2.64 -2.66 -14.66
C ALA A 152 -2.43 -3.24 -16.08
N THR A 153 -3.51 -3.29 -16.88
CA THR A 153 -3.47 -3.82 -18.24
C THR A 153 -2.56 -3.00 -19.16
N TRP A 154 -2.75 -1.68 -19.21
CA TRP A 154 -2.00 -0.82 -20.11
C TRP A 154 -0.55 -0.63 -19.69
N LEU A 155 -0.29 -0.48 -18.39
CA LEU A 155 1.07 -0.35 -17.87
C LEU A 155 1.87 -1.66 -18.05
N THR A 156 1.23 -2.82 -17.89
CA THR A 156 1.90 -4.11 -18.18
C THR A 156 2.37 -4.19 -19.62
N LYS A 157 1.57 -3.79 -20.60
CA LYS A 157 1.99 -3.76 -22.01
C LYS A 157 3.21 -2.86 -22.26
N ALA A 158 3.28 -1.73 -21.56
CA ALA A 158 4.45 -0.86 -21.64
C ALA A 158 5.69 -1.51 -21.00
N TYR A 159 5.53 -2.11 -19.82
CA TYR A 159 6.65 -2.71 -19.09
C TYR A 159 7.15 -4.03 -19.74
N THR A 160 6.31 -4.72 -20.51
CA THR A 160 6.71 -5.89 -21.32
C THR A 160 7.31 -5.51 -22.68
N GLY A 161 7.26 -4.23 -23.05
CA GLY A 161 7.79 -3.74 -24.32
C GLY A 161 6.85 -3.94 -25.52
N GLU A 162 5.57 -4.29 -25.29
CA GLU A 162 4.57 -4.42 -26.35
C GLU A 162 4.21 -3.08 -26.99
N MET A 163 4.32 -2.00 -26.22
CA MET A 163 4.06 -0.64 -26.67
C MET A 163 4.89 0.38 -25.91
N SER A 164 4.93 1.64 -26.38
CA SER A 164 5.57 2.69 -25.61
C SER A 164 4.75 3.08 -24.37
N LEU A 165 5.42 3.56 -23.31
CA LEU A 165 4.73 4.06 -22.12
C LEU A 165 3.78 5.24 -22.46
N ALA A 166 4.19 6.09 -23.40
CA ALA A 166 3.36 7.22 -23.86
C ALA A 166 2.06 6.75 -24.51
N ASP A 167 2.12 5.72 -25.37
CA ASP A 167 0.95 5.14 -26.01
C ASP A 167 0.06 4.41 -25.00
N ALA A 168 0.65 3.68 -24.05
CA ALA A 168 -0.10 3.02 -22.98
C ALA A 168 -0.88 4.04 -22.13
N CYS A 169 -0.24 5.11 -21.70
CA CYS A 169 -0.89 6.18 -20.95
C CYS A 169 -1.99 6.88 -21.77
N ALA A 170 -1.80 7.07 -23.08
CA ALA A 170 -2.82 7.68 -23.94
C ALA A 170 -4.06 6.78 -24.07
N GLN A 171 -3.88 5.48 -24.21
CA GLN A 171 -4.98 4.51 -24.25
C GLN A 171 -5.71 4.43 -22.90
N LEU A 172 -4.95 4.28 -21.81
CA LEU A 172 -5.50 4.30 -20.44
C LEU A 172 -6.34 5.54 -20.21
N LYS A 173 -5.81 6.73 -20.55
CA LYS A 173 -6.58 7.99 -20.41
C LYS A 173 -7.89 7.94 -21.19
N THR A 174 -7.88 7.49 -22.43
CA THR A 174 -9.06 7.43 -23.28
C THR A 174 -10.15 6.53 -22.71
N GLU A 175 -9.77 5.35 -22.22
CA GLU A 175 -10.70 4.39 -21.64
C GLU A 175 -11.19 4.84 -20.25
N ALA A 176 -10.29 5.39 -19.42
CA ALA A 176 -10.64 5.94 -18.11
C ALA A 176 -11.61 7.12 -18.22
N ASP A 177 -11.39 8.07 -19.15
CA ASP A 177 -12.30 9.19 -19.40
C ASP A 177 -13.70 8.67 -19.80
N ALA A 178 -13.78 7.63 -20.62
CA ALA A 178 -15.05 7.02 -21.03
C ALA A 178 -15.74 6.27 -19.87
N LEU A 179 -14.98 5.68 -18.95
CA LEU A 179 -15.50 5.02 -17.76
C LEU A 179 -16.07 6.02 -16.75
N LEU A 180 -15.35 7.10 -16.50
CA LEU A 180 -15.69 8.11 -15.50
C LEU A 180 -16.86 9.02 -15.92
N THR A 181 -17.25 9.00 -17.20
CA THR A 181 -18.41 9.75 -17.72
C THR A 181 -19.72 8.95 -17.72
N LYS A 182 -19.70 7.70 -17.31
CA LYS A 182 -20.88 6.84 -17.13
C LYS A 182 -21.47 6.99 -15.74
#